data_8c386d6ddd261c17ac1308ab85a463c6
#
_entry.id   8c386d6ddd261c17ac1308ab85a463c6
#
_cell.length_a   1.000
_cell.length_b   1.000
_cell.length_c   1.000
_cell.angle_alpha   90.00
_cell.angle_beta   90.00
_cell.angle_gamma   90.00
#
_symmetry.space_group_name_H-M   'P 1'
#
loop_
_entity.id
_entity.type
_entity.pdbx_description
1 polymer ?
#
loop_
_entity_poly.entity_id
_entity_poly.type
_entity_poly.pdbx_seq_one_letter_code
_entity_poly.pdbx_strand_id
1 'polypeptide(L)'
;MNRQLHTQEDLHADRKYKDRLFRLVFSDKKDLLDLYNAVNGTDYDNPEELEVNTLENVLYLSMKNDLSFLIDTELNLYEHQSTCNPNMPMRGFLYFGDLYSAYIALREINLYSSTAKRFPLPQHIVFYNGTRKESDRKILRLSDLFEQSAADKRPCLECETLVLNINYGHNRELMEKCRRLKEYAIFVDMVRKNLAAGAPLEEAVTRAADTCIDQGILEDLLKKQKAEVVRMALENYDLENYEKAIKKESYEEGVADELEHGICQLITALQKFSIAQEDVLQTLQEKYDLSEEKAKEYMKKYW
;
A
#
# COMPACT_ATOMS: atom_id res chain seq x y z
N MET A 1 22.08 0.67 -29.26
CA MET A 1 21.92 1.31 -27.93
C MET A 1 20.54 0.94 -27.42
N ASN A 2 20.37 -0.29 -26.87
CA ASN A 2 19.11 -0.78 -26.29
C ASN A 2 19.00 -0.23 -24.87
N ARG A 3 18.15 0.79 -24.67
CA ARG A 3 17.59 1.08 -23.37
C ARG A 3 16.60 -0.04 -23.06
N GLN A 4 16.99 -1.01 -22.24
CA GLN A 4 16.06 -1.89 -21.57
C GLN A 4 15.18 -1.00 -20.68
N LEU A 5 13.93 -0.88 -21.07
CA LEU A 5 12.87 -0.32 -20.25
C LEU A 5 12.75 -1.25 -19.03
N HIS A 6 13.08 -0.73 -17.85
CA HIS A 6 12.68 -1.37 -16.60
C HIS A 6 11.19 -1.64 -16.70
N THR A 7 10.81 -2.90 -16.66
CA THR A 7 9.41 -3.29 -16.74
C THR A 7 8.69 -2.77 -15.50
N GLN A 8 7.44 -2.42 -15.63
CA GLN A 8 6.58 -2.05 -14.48
C GLN A 8 6.58 -3.14 -13.38
N GLU A 9 7.04 -4.33 -13.72
CA GLU A 9 7.19 -5.50 -12.87
C GLU A 9 8.22 -5.32 -11.76
N ASP A 10 9.41 -4.77 -12.07
CA ASP A 10 10.47 -4.52 -11.07
C ASP A 10 10.08 -3.46 -10.04
N LEU A 11 9.18 -2.54 -10.41
CA LEU A 11 8.69 -1.48 -9.54
C LEU A 11 7.61 -1.95 -8.54
N HIS A 12 6.95 -3.09 -8.79
CA HIS A 12 5.90 -3.61 -7.91
C HIS A 12 6.42 -4.54 -6.81
N ALA A 13 7.41 -5.36 -7.11
CA ALA A 13 8.10 -6.23 -6.14
C ALA A 13 8.73 -5.41 -4.99
N ASP A 14 9.08 -4.15 -5.26
CA ASP A 14 9.65 -3.18 -4.32
C ASP A 14 8.67 -2.75 -3.20
N ARG A 15 7.37 -3.11 -3.24
CA ARG A 15 6.37 -2.50 -2.35
C ARG A 15 6.16 -3.24 -1.03
N LYS A 16 5.86 -4.53 -1.05
CA LYS A 16 5.46 -5.28 0.16
C LYS A 16 6.62 -5.64 1.09
N TYR A 17 7.84 -5.86 0.56
CA TYR A 17 8.98 -6.16 1.43
C TYR A 17 9.38 -4.96 2.28
N LYS A 18 9.20 -3.74 1.77
CA LYS A 18 9.53 -2.51 2.51
C LYS A 18 8.63 -2.31 3.72
N ASP A 19 7.35 -2.64 3.61
CA ASP A 19 6.40 -2.56 4.72
C ASP A 19 6.83 -3.53 5.84
N ARG A 20 7.16 -4.79 5.49
CA ARG A 20 7.66 -5.78 6.44
C ARG A 20 9.04 -5.40 7.01
N LEU A 21 9.93 -4.88 6.17
CA LEU A 21 11.24 -4.41 6.60
C LEU A 21 11.11 -3.20 7.54
N PHE A 22 10.21 -2.25 7.25
CA PHE A 22 9.95 -1.11 8.12
C PHE A 22 9.51 -1.57 9.52
N ARG A 23 8.54 -2.50 9.59
CA ARG A 23 8.15 -3.12 10.86
C ARG A 23 9.32 -3.80 11.57
N LEU A 24 10.14 -4.51 10.84
CA LEU A 24 11.29 -5.21 11.41
C LEU A 24 12.31 -4.23 12.01
N VAL A 25 12.59 -3.13 11.31
CA VAL A 25 13.51 -2.07 11.76
C VAL A 25 12.99 -1.41 13.04
N PHE A 26 11.68 -1.22 13.17
CA PHE A 26 11.04 -0.58 14.32
C PHE A 26 10.31 -1.57 15.25
N SER A 27 10.70 -2.85 15.23
CA SER A 27 10.16 -3.88 16.13
C SER A 27 10.67 -3.73 17.57
N ASP A 28 11.84 -3.15 17.76
CA ASP A 28 12.38 -2.84 19.08
C ASP A 28 11.74 -1.56 19.63
N LYS A 29 11.32 -1.59 20.91
CA LYS A 29 10.66 -0.46 21.57
C LYS A 29 11.51 0.80 21.59
N LYS A 30 12.84 0.66 21.73
CA LYS A 30 13.75 1.81 21.74
C LYS A 30 13.80 2.49 20.38
N ASP A 31 13.94 1.71 19.30
CA ASP A 31 13.96 2.25 17.94
C ASP A 31 12.61 2.90 17.59
N LEU A 32 11.49 2.31 18.08
CA LEU A 32 10.15 2.88 17.90
C LEU A 32 9.96 4.17 18.70
N LEU A 33 10.50 4.26 19.93
CA LEU A 33 10.49 5.48 20.76
C LEU A 33 11.32 6.58 20.10
N ASP A 34 12.51 6.28 19.58
CA ASP A 34 13.34 7.22 18.84
C ASP A 34 12.59 7.76 17.59
N LEU A 35 11.82 6.91 16.89
CA LEU A 35 10.98 7.35 15.78
C LEU A 35 9.86 8.28 16.25
N TYR A 36 9.16 7.91 17.33
CA TYR A 36 8.11 8.74 17.92
C TYR A 36 8.64 10.11 18.33
N ASN A 37 9.77 10.15 19.07
CA ASN A 37 10.40 11.39 19.49
C ASN A 37 10.78 12.28 18.30
N ALA A 38 11.34 11.68 17.24
CA ALA A 38 11.75 12.42 16.05
C ALA A 38 10.58 13.02 15.30
N VAL A 39 9.43 12.30 15.23
CA VAL A 39 8.21 12.74 14.55
C VAL A 39 7.51 13.86 15.31
N ASN A 40 7.42 13.72 16.65
CA ASN A 40 6.65 14.63 17.52
C ASN A 40 7.49 15.73 18.16
N GLY A 41 8.84 15.65 18.08
CA GLY A 41 9.75 16.62 18.70
C GLY A 41 9.79 16.49 20.22
N THR A 42 9.60 15.28 20.73
CA THR A 42 9.64 14.90 22.15
C THR A 42 10.98 14.26 22.51
N ASP A 43 11.23 14.05 23.79
CA ASP A 43 12.47 13.48 24.35
C ASP A 43 12.18 12.42 25.42
N TYR A 44 11.23 11.50 25.15
CA TYR A 44 11.01 10.36 26.03
C TYR A 44 12.23 9.45 26.03
N ASP A 45 12.67 8.99 27.21
CA ASP A 45 13.88 8.20 27.40
C ASP A 45 13.61 6.74 27.85
N ASN A 46 12.38 6.45 28.28
CA ASN A 46 11.99 5.14 28.76
C ASN A 46 11.14 4.37 27.74
N PRO A 47 11.71 3.36 27.02
CA PRO A 47 10.95 2.56 26.06
C PRO A 47 9.78 1.76 26.63
N GLU A 48 9.77 1.52 27.95
CA GLU A 48 8.68 0.78 28.61
C GLU A 48 7.40 1.60 28.76
N GLU A 49 7.46 2.91 28.51
CA GLU A 49 6.25 3.75 28.40
C GLU A 49 5.43 3.46 27.14
N LEU A 50 6.03 2.77 26.13
CA LEU A 50 5.33 2.32 24.95
C LEU A 50 4.50 1.05 25.27
N GLU A 51 3.18 1.19 25.23
CA GLU A 51 2.28 0.05 25.13
C GLU A 51 2.06 -0.30 23.66
N VAL A 52 2.84 -1.23 23.12
CA VAL A 52 2.68 -1.68 21.73
C VAL A 52 1.47 -2.57 21.60
N ASN A 53 0.48 -2.11 20.86
CA ASN A 53 -0.69 -2.89 20.52
C ASN A 53 -0.44 -3.67 19.23
N THR A 54 -0.09 -4.94 19.35
CA THR A 54 -0.12 -5.85 18.22
C THR A 54 -1.57 -6.23 17.97
N LEU A 55 -2.15 -5.70 16.90
CA LEU A 55 -3.50 -6.03 16.44
C LEU A 55 -3.69 -7.53 16.09
N GLU A 56 -2.64 -8.34 16.21
CA GLU A 56 -2.69 -9.80 16.11
C GLU A 56 -3.63 -10.44 17.14
N ASN A 57 -3.90 -9.76 18.25
CA ASN A 57 -4.85 -10.21 19.27
C ASN A 57 -6.28 -9.70 19.06
N VAL A 58 -6.50 -8.82 18.08
CA VAL A 58 -7.83 -8.34 17.70
C VAL A 58 -8.14 -8.91 16.30
N LEU A 59 -9.18 -9.69 16.23
CA LEU A 59 -9.72 -10.56 15.17
C LEU A 59 -9.77 -10.03 13.72
N TYR A 60 -8.88 -9.13 13.24
CA TYR A 60 -8.91 -8.65 11.86
C TYR A 60 -7.57 -8.76 11.12
N LEU A 61 -7.57 -9.64 10.14
CA LEU A 61 -6.47 -10.07 9.26
C LEU A 61 -5.88 -8.98 8.33
N SER A 62 -6.42 -7.76 8.28
CA SER A 62 -6.03 -6.74 7.29
C SER A 62 -4.91 -5.79 7.71
N MET A 63 -4.51 -5.78 8.99
CA MET A 63 -3.55 -4.80 9.54
C MET A 63 -2.20 -5.41 9.94
N LYS A 64 -1.78 -6.50 9.32
CA LYS A 64 -0.53 -7.23 9.66
C LYS A 64 0.77 -6.42 9.50
N ASN A 65 0.73 -5.26 8.85
CA ASN A 65 1.93 -4.51 8.48
C ASN A 65 2.06 -3.14 9.15
N ASP A 66 1.09 -2.73 9.98
CA ASP A 66 1.06 -1.41 10.60
C ASP A 66 1.54 -1.48 12.06
N LEU A 67 2.16 -0.40 12.53
CA LEU A 67 2.59 -0.27 13.92
C LEU A 67 1.58 0.58 14.68
N SER A 68 0.90 0.01 15.68
CA SER A 68 0.05 0.77 16.59
C SER A 68 0.53 0.65 18.01
N PHE A 69 0.55 1.77 18.73
CA PHE A 69 1.03 1.84 20.11
C PHE A 69 0.45 3.01 20.87
N LEU A 70 0.37 2.84 22.18
CA LEU A 70 0.05 3.90 23.13
C LEU A 70 1.32 4.43 23.75
N ILE A 71 1.39 5.73 23.89
CA ILE A 71 2.39 6.41 24.71
C ILE A 71 1.72 7.59 25.41
N ASP A 72 1.84 7.66 26.74
CA ASP A 72 1.16 8.64 27.58
C ASP A 72 -0.36 8.69 27.25
N THR A 73 -0.84 9.77 26.66
CA THR A 73 -2.24 9.99 26.31
C THR A 73 -2.49 9.93 24.81
N GLU A 74 -1.60 9.36 24.03
CA GLU A 74 -1.69 9.29 22.58
C GLU A 74 -1.78 7.86 22.07
N LEU A 75 -2.69 7.64 21.11
CA LEU A 75 -2.85 6.40 20.34
C LEU A 75 -2.30 6.63 18.93
N ASN A 76 -1.13 6.06 18.67
CA ASN A 76 -0.42 6.24 17.42
C ASN A 76 -0.69 5.08 16.47
N LEU A 77 -0.96 5.39 15.20
CA LEU A 77 -1.03 4.47 14.09
C LEU A 77 -0.01 4.91 13.02
N TYR A 78 1.05 4.11 12.87
CA TYR A 78 2.14 4.35 11.94
C TYR A 78 2.08 3.33 10.82
N GLU A 79 1.84 3.80 9.60
CA GLU A 79 1.77 2.99 8.39
C GLU A 79 2.94 3.29 7.45
N HIS A 80 3.55 2.25 6.89
CA HIS A 80 4.49 2.40 5.78
C HIS A 80 3.77 2.23 4.45
N GLN A 81 3.99 3.14 3.48
CA GLN A 81 3.34 3.09 2.18
C GLN A 81 4.32 3.32 1.04
N SER A 82 4.37 2.39 0.08
CA SER A 82 5.14 2.54 -1.16
C SER A 82 4.36 3.23 -2.28
N THR A 83 3.07 3.49 -2.08
CA THR A 83 2.21 4.22 -3.01
C THR A 83 1.53 5.39 -2.32
N CYS A 84 1.37 6.51 -3.05
CA CYS A 84 0.54 7.59 -2.56
C CYS A 84 -0.93 7.17 -2.67
N ASN A 85 -1.57 6.91 -1.54
CA ASN A 85 -2.98 6.54 -1.47
C ASN A 85 -3.79 7.69 -0.86
N PRO A 86 -4.69 8.34 -1.63
CA PRO A 86 -5.50 9.44 -1.12
C PRO A 86 -6.55 8.99 -0.07
N ASN A 87 -6.87 7.70 -0.02
CA ASN A 87 -7.89 7.14 0.88
C ASN A 87 -7.36 6.83 2.30
N MET A 88 -6.12 7.23 2.61
CA MET A 88 -5.53 6.98 3.93
C MET A 88 -6.37 7.53 5.10
N PRO A 89 -7.02 8.72 5.02
CA PRO A 89 -7.86 9.20 6.12
C PRO A 89 -9.06 8.30 6.42
N MET A 90 -9.70 7.71 5.40
CA MET A 90 -10.80 6.76 5.59
C MET A 90 -10.28 5.45 6.20
N ARG A 91 -9.14 4.95 5.74
CA ARG A 91 -8.51 3.76 6.32
C ARG A 91 -8.15 3.99 7.79
N GLY A 92 -7.50 5.15 8.09
CA GLY A 92 -7.18 5.53 9.45
C GLY A 92 -8.40 5.61 10.36
N PHE A 93 -9.48 6.21 9.88
CA PHE A 93 -10.76 6.26 10.60
C PHE A 93 -11.28 4.87 10.99
N LEU A 94 -11.29 3.93 10.03
CA LEU A 94 -11.72 2.55 10.29
C LEU A 94 -10.78 1.84 11.27
N TYR A 95 -9.48 2.02 11.13
CA TYR A 95 -8.48 1.43 12.02
C TYR A 95 -8.58 1.95 13.45
N PHE A 96 -8.80 3.26 13.62
CA PHE A 96 -9.05 3.82 14.95
C PHE A 96 -10.35 3.31 15.57
N GLY A 97 -11.38 3.03 14.77
CA GLY A 97 -12.59 2.36 15.25
C GLY A 97 -12.28 1.03 15.91
N ASP A 98 -11.46 0.20 15.27
CA ASP A 98 -11.03 -1.10 15.81
C ASP A 98 -10.11 -0.94 17.04
N LEU A 99 -9.14 -0.03 16.98
CA LEU A 99 -8.21 0.26 18.08
C LEU A 99 -8.94 0.75 19.33
N TYR A 100 -9.89 1.68 19.18
CA TYR A 100 -10.70 2.15 20.31
C TYR A 100 -11.64 1.09 20.85
N SER A 101 -12.19 0.23 19.96
CA SER A 101 -13.02 -0.89 20.40
C SER A 101 -12.23 -1.85 21.27
N ALA A 102 -10.99 -2.17 20.88
CA ALA A 102 -10.08 -2.99 21.68
C ALA A 102 -9.69 -2.29 23.00
N TYR A 103 -9.34 -1.01 22.95
CA TYR A 103 -9.00 -0.20 24.12
C TYR A 103 -10.12 -0.18 25.15
N ILE A 104 -11.37 0.03 24.69
CA ILE A 104 -12.58 0.06 25.52
C ILE A 104 -12.80 -1.30 26.19
N ALA A 105 -12.66 -2.38 25.42
CA ALA A 105 -12.84 -3.75 25.93
C ALA A 105 -11.77 -4.11 26.97
N LEU A 106 -10.49 -3.85 26.68
CA LEU A 106 -9.38 -4.16 27.58
C LEU A 106 -9.43 -3.39 28.91
N ARG A 107 -9.94 -2.16 28.88
CA ARG A 107 -10.06 -1.31 30.08
C ARG A 107 -11.45 -1.33 30.69
N GLU A 108 -12.33 -2.20 30.23
CA GLU A 108 -13.70 -2.39 30.72
C GLU A 108 -14.50 -1.06 30.82
N ILE A 109 -14.31 -0.17 29.80
CA ILE A 109 -14.92 1.16 29.83
C ILE A 109 -16.40 1.06 29.47
N ASN A 110 -17.28 1.49 30.41
CA ASN A 110 -18.71 1.56 30.16
C ASN A 110 -19.08 2.86 29.43
N LEU A 111 -19.35 2.77 28.14
CA LEU A 111 -19.79 3.88 27.30
C LEU A 111 -21.21 4.37 27.56
N TYR A 112 -22.04 3.54 28.18
CA TYR A 112 -23.42 3.88 28.50
C TYR A 112 -23.57 4.61 29.86
N SER A 113 -22.43 4.88 30.50
CA SER A 113 -22.40 5.68 31.72
C SER A 113 -22.75 7.14 31.41
N SER A 114 -23.46 7.81 32.32
CA SER A 114 -23.72 9.26 32.25
C SER A 114 -22.46 10.12 32.49
N THR A 115 -21.38 9.50 32.95
CA THR A 115 -20.08 10.18 33.19
C THR A 115 -19.22 10.15 31.91
N ALA A 116 -18.76 11.32 31.48
CA ALA A 116 -17.86 11.44 30.32
C ALA A 116 -16.58 10.61 30.55
N LYS A 117 -16.21 9.83 29.54
CA LYS A 117 -14.95 9.07 29.48
C LYS A 117 -13.94 9.81 28.63
N ARG A 118 -12.67 9.69 28.97
CA ARG A 118 -11.56 10.23 28.20
C ARG A 118 -10.86 9.10 27.46
N PHE A 119 -10.43 9.40 26.24
CA PHE A 119 -9.74 8.46 25.35
C PHE A 119 -8.41 9.04 24.91
N PRO A 120 -7.43 8.19 24.54
CA PRO A 120 -6.17 8.65 24.00
C PRO A 120 -6.38 9.48 22.72
N LEU A 121 -5.54 10.46 22.48
CA LEU A 121 -5.57 11.29 21.27
C LEU A 121 -5.07 10.46 20.08
N PRO A 122 -5.85 10.30 18.97
CA PRO A 122 -5.41 9.51 17.84
C PRO A 122 -4.41 10.31 16.98
N GLN A 123 -3.34 9.66 16.56
CA GLN A 123 -2.33 10.18 15.62
C GLN A 123 -2.15 9.20 14.46
N HIS A 124 -2.44 9.64 13.23
CA HIS A 124 -2.27 8.83 12.02
C HIS A 124 -1.12 9.36 11.17
N ILE A 125 -0.06 8.56 11.05
CA ILE A 125 1.16 8.95 10.33
C ILE A 125 1.51 7.89 9.30
N VAL A 126 1.70 8.33 8.06
CA VAL A 126 2.09 7.51 6.92
C VAL A 126 3.51 7.84 6.51
N PHE A 127 4.39 6.86 6.56
CA PHE A 127 5.76 6.95 6.07
C PHE A 127 5.80 6.53 4.60
N TYR A 128 5.86 7.52 3.71
CA TYR A 128 5.88 7.29 2.27
C TYR A 128 7.29 7.01 1.77
N ASN A 129 7.48 5.85 1.17
CA ASN A 129 8.72 5.45 0.50
C ASN A 129 8.43 4.90 -0.90
N GLY A 130 7.74 5.67 -1.74
CA GLY A 130 7.44 5.30 -3.12
C GLY A 130 8.40 5.96 -4.11
N THR A 131 8.23 5.64 -5.39
CA THR A 131 9.03 6.21 -6.50
C THR A 131 8.43 7.48 -7.08
N ARG A 132 7.15 7.77 -6.80
CA ARG A 132 6.50 8.99 -7.26
C ARG A 132 7.06 10.18 -6.48
N LYS A 133 7.31 11.28 -7.19
CA LYS A 133 7.77 12.53 -6.56
C LYS A 133 6.65 13.10 -5.70
N GLU A 134 6.88 13.19 -4.39
CA GLU A 134 5.97 13.77 -3.41
C GLU A 134 6.72 14.79 -2.53
N SER A 135 5.99 15.72 -1.92
CA SER A 135 6.53 16.69 -0.96
C SER A 135 7.03 15.99 0.31
N ASP A 136 7.87 16.65 1.08
CA ASP A 136 8.41 16.14 2.35
C ASP A 136 7.29 15.86 3.36
N ARG A 137 6.26 16.73 3.41
CA ARG A 137 5.10 16.61 4.28
C ARG A 137 3.82 16.91 3.51
N LYS A 138 2.77 16.16 3.82
CA LYS A 138 1.43 16.37 3.27
C LYS A 138 0.40 15.95 4.31
N ILE A 139 -0.68 16.71 4.42
CA ILE A 139 -1.85 16.33 5.22
C ILE A 139 -2.95 15.92 4.26
N LEU A 140 -3.52 14.75 4.50
CA LEU A 140 -4.73 14.25 3.85
C LEU A 140 -5.87 14.37 4.84
N ARG A 141 -7.08 14.71 4.36
CA ARG A 141 -8.28 14.90 5.18
C ARG A 141 -9.40 14.01 4.72
N LEU A 142 -10.13 13.46 5.67
CA LEU A 142 -11.33 12.67 5.39
C LEU A 142 -12.40 13.52 4.71
N SER A 143 -12.53 14.79 5.10
CA SER A 143 -13.47 15.75 4.49
C SER A 143 -13.25 15.95 2.99
N ASP A 144 -12.02 15.76 2.49
CA ASP A 144 -11.71 15.86 1.05
C ASP A 144 -12.27 14.68 0.23
N LEU A 145 -12.68 13.60 0.90
CA LEU A 145 -13.18 12.37 0.28
C LEU A 145 -14.71 12.27 0.26
N PHE A 146 -15.43 13.18 0.92
CA PHE A 146 -16.88 13.13 0.93
C PHE A 146 -17.46 13.64 -0.39
N GLU A 147 -18.54 13.00 -0.84
CA GLU A 147 -19.31 13.48 -1.97
C GLU A 147 -19.88 14.89 -1.68
N GLN A 148 -19.63 15.83 -2.57
CA GLN A 148 -20.08 17.20 -2.42
C GLN A 148 -21.58 17.30 -2.71
N SER A 149 -22.43 17.00 -1.74
CA SER A 149 -23.88 17.07 -1.89
C SER A 149 -24.54 18.35 -1.33
N ALA A 150 -23.83 19.12 -0.49
CA ALA A 150 -24.34 20.39 0.05
C ALA A 150 -23.16 21.26 0.51
N ALA A 151 -22.89 22.33 -0.22
CA ALA A 151 -21.73 23.23 -0.05
C ALA A 151 -21.58 23.84 1.35
N ASP A 152 -22.63 23.83 2.19
CA ASP A 152 -22.65 24.51 3.49
C ASP A 152 -22.73 23.55 4.71
N LYS A 153 -22.65 22.22 4.51
CA LYS A 153 -22.71 21.29 5.63
C LYS A 153 -21.32 20.92 6.13
N ARG A 154 -21.09 21.18 7.40
CA ARG A 154 -19.88 20.71 8.08
C ARG A 154 -20.02 19.20 8.40
N PRO A 155 -19.05 18.36 7.98
CA PRO A 155 -19.09 16.95 8.32
C PRO A 155 -18.98 16.76 9.84
N CYS A 156 -19.66 15.74 10.37
CA CYS A 156 -19.56 15.37 11.80
C CYS A 156 -18.34 14.51 12.11
N LEU A 157 -17.66 13.99 11.06
CA LEU A 157 -16.46 13.18 11.17
C LEU A 157 -15.31 13.83 10.43
N GLU A 158 -14.14 13.83 11.03
CA GLU A 158 -12.88 14.21 10.43
C GLU A 158 -11.77 13.25 10.87
N CYS A 159 -10.88 12.92 9.95
CA CYS A 159 -9.66 12.18 10.21
C CYS A 159 -8.55 12.81 9.38
N GLU A 160 -7.51 13.28 10.02
CA GLU A 160 -6.33 13.79 9.35
C GLU A 160 -5.22 12.74 9.34
N THR A 161 -4.54 12.60 8.21
CA THR A 161 -3.39 11.72 8.04
C THR A 161 -2.19 12.56 7.66
N LEU A 162 -1.14 12.51 8.48
CA LEU A 162 0.14 13.12 8.16
C LEU A 162 0.97 12.16 7.32
N VAL A 163 1.28 12.53 6.09
CA VAL A 163 2.18 11.78 5.20
C VAL A 163 3.58 12.40 5.25
N LEU A 164 4.58 11.59 5.58
CA LEU A 164 5.99 11.96 5.63
C LEU A 164 6.77 11.22 4.55
N ASN A 165 7.41 11.94 3.65
CA ASN A 165 8.26 11.36 2.62
C ASN A 165 9.60 10.93 3.23
N ILE A 166 9.81 9.62 3.37
CA ILE A 166 11.02 9.05 3.96
C ILE A 166 12.02 8.51 2.91
N ASN A 167 11.91 8.93 1.66
CA ASN A 167 12.95 8.63 0.68
C ASN A 167 14.26 9.31 1.06
N TYR A 168 15.37 8.67 0.70
CA TYR A 168 16.70 9.26 0.95
C TYR A 168 16.82 10.65 0.34
N GLY A 169 17.28 11.61 1.15
CA GLY A 169 17.39 13.03 0.78
C GLY A 169 16.17 13.90 1.13
N HIS A 170 15.07 13.30 1.56
CA HIS A 170 13.86 13.98 2.05
C HIS A 170 13.85 14.10 3.58
N ASN A 171 13.03 15.01 4.14
CA ASN A 171 12.81 15.21 5.59
C ASN A 171 14.11 15.15 6.41
N ARG A 172 15.10 15.96 6.04
CA ARG A 172 16.45 15.91 6.63
C ARG A 172 16.44 16.00 8.15
N GLU A 173 15.66 16.91 8.71
CA GLU A 173 15.56 17.09 10.17
C GLU A 173 15.05 15.81 10.86
N LEU A 174 14.02 15.16 10.30
CA LEU A 174 13.50 13.89 10.80
C LEU A 174 14.57 12.78 10.71
N MET A 175 15.31 12.73 9.59
CA MET A 175 16.38 11.75 9.38
C MET A 175 17.59 11.96 10.31
N GLU A 176 17.87 13.20 10.72
CA GLU A 176 18.92 13.51 11.67
C GLU A 176 18.53 13.14 13.10
N LYS A 177 17.25 13.29 13.45
CA LYS A 177 16.71 12.93 14.77
C LYS A 177 16.50 11.42 14.95
N CYS A 178 16.16 10.69 13.89
CA CYS A 178 15.97 9.24 13.95
C CYS A 178 16.99 8.53 13.05
N ARG A 179 18.07 8.04 13.66
CA ARG A 179 19.16 7.34 12.97
C ARG A 179 18.64 6.10 12.23
N ARG A 180 17.78 5.29 12.85
CA ARG A 180 17.20 4.07 12.25
C ARG A 180 16.40 4.37 10.99
N LEU A 181 15.61 5.45 10.99
CA LEU A 181 14.85 5.86 9.81
C LEU A 181 15.75 6.26 8.65
N LYS A 182 16.84 7.00 8.95
CA LYS A 182 17.86 7.36 7.96
C LYS A 182 18.55 6.13 7.38
N GLU A 183 18.92 5.18 8.23
CA GLU A 183 19.56 3.92 7.81
C GLU A 183 18.64 3.09 6.93
N TYR A 184 17.35 3.00 7.28
CA TYR A 184 16.33 2.39 6.46
C TYR A 184 16.21 3.04 5.08
N ALA A 185 16.15 4.37 5.02
CA ALA A 185 16.07 5.13 3.77
C ALA A 185 17.28 4.87 2.86
N ILE A 186 18.49 4.82 3.44
CA ILE A 186 19.73 4.52 2.72
C ILE A 186 19.70 3.10 2.15
N PHE A 187 19.32 2.12 2.95
CA PHE A 187 19.23 0.73 2.51
C PHE A 187 18.28 0.58 1.30
N VAL A 188 17.07 1.14 1.40
CA VAL A 188 16.10 1.08 0.30
C VAL A 188 16.60 1.80 -0.95
N ASP A 189 17.30 2.93 -0.81
CA ASP A 189 17.90 3.66 -1.93
C ASP A 189 19.00 2.83 -2.61
N MET A 190 19.84 2.13 -1.84
CA MET A 190 20.86 1.22 -2.37
C MET A 190 20.24 0.05 -3.16
N VAL A 191 19.19 -0.58 -2.63
CA VAL A 191 18.46 -1.63 -3.36
C VAL A 191 17.94 -1.11 -4.69
N ARG A 192 17.32 0.07 -4.70
CA ARG A 192 16.83 0.70 -5.94
C ARG A 192 17.92 1.00 -6.95
N LYS A 193 19.07 1.48 -6.47
CA LYS A 193 20.24 1.73 -7.35
C LYS A 193 20.75 0.44 -7.97
N ASN A 194 20.84 -0.65 -7.22
CA ASN A 194 21.25 -1.95 -7.73
C ASN A 194 20.26 -2.50 -8.77
N LEU A 195 18.95 -2.37 -8.52
CA LEU A 195 17.91 -2.73 -9.48
C LEU A 195 18.02 -1.88 -10.77
N ALA A 196 18.22 -0.57 -10.62
CA ALA A 196 18.39 0.34 -11.75
C ALA A 196 19.66 0.04 -12.58
N ALA A 197 20.66 -0.58 -11.95
CA ALA A 197 21.87 -1.08 -12.63
C ALA A 197 21.66 -2.44 -13.32
N GLY A 198 20.45 -3.03 -13.25
CA GLY A 198 20.08 -4.28 -13.91
C GLY A 198 20.35 -5.54 -13.08
N ALA A 199 20.64 -5.42 -11.78
CA ALA A 199 20.79 -6.59 -10.92
C ALA A 199 19.40 -7.24 -10.65
N PRO A 200 19.31 -8.59 -10.64
CA PRO A 200 18.12 -9.28 -10.15
C PRO A 200 17.80 -8.88 -8.70
N LEU A 201 16.52 -8.95 -8.29
CA LEU A 201 16.07 -8.49 -6.98
C LEU A 201 16.86 -9.11 -5.81
N GLU A 202 17.06 -10.42 -5.83
CA GLU A 202 17.86 -11.15 -4.81
C GLU A 202 19.27 -10.57 -4.68
N GLU A 203 19.93 -10.40 -5.81
CA GLU A 203 21.29 -9.86 -5.87
C GLU A 203 21.32 -8.38 -5.46
N ALA A 204 20.32 -7.59 -5.88
CA ALA A 204 20.18 -6.18 -5.53
C ALA A 204 20.05 -5.98 -4.02
N VAL A 205 19.20 -6.78 -3.36
CA VAL A 205 18.98 -6.76 -1.90
C VAL A 205 20.23 -7.27 -1.18
N THR A 206 20.82 -8.38 -1.64
CA THR A 206 22.02 -8.98 -1.04
C THR A 206 23.21 -8.02 -1.06
N ARG A 207 23.50 -7.42 -2.21
CA ARG A 207 24.57 -6.42 -2.38
C ARG A 207 24.34 -5.18 -1.50
N ALA A 208 23.10 -4.68 -1.43
CA ALA A 208 22.75 -3.56 -0.57
C ALA A 208 22.98 -3.90 0.91
N ALA A 209 22.59 -5.11 1.35
CA ALA A 209 22.79 -5.57 2.71
C ALA A 209 24.27 -5.67 3.07
N ASP A 210 25.10 -6.25 2.19
CA ASP A 210 26.54 -6.36 2.42
C ASP A 210 27.19 -4.99 2.53
N THR A 211 26.88 -4.10 1.59
CA THR A 211 27.40 -2.72 1.62
C THR A 211 26.97 -1.96 2.88
N CYS A 212 25.71 -2.12 3.31
CA CYS A 212 25.21 -1.50 4.54
C CYS A 212 25.91 -2.06 5.79
N ILE A 213 26.14 -3.36 5.87
CA ILE A 213 26.88 -3.99 6.97
C ILE A 213 28.31 -3.40 7.05
N ASP A 214 28.99 -3.32 5.91
CA ASP A 214 30.37 -2.77 5.86
C ASP A 214 30.44 -1.28 6.26
N GLN A 215 29.35 -0.54 6.06
CA GLN A 215 29.23 0.87 6.41
C GLN A 215 28.63 1.12 7.82
N GLY A 216 28.27 0.08 8.55
CA GLY A 216 27.63 0.20 9.87
C GLY A 216 26.18 0.71 9.81
N ILE A 217 25.49 0.52 8.67
CA ILE A 217 24.09 0.91 8.41
C ILE A 217 23.19 -0.29 8.67
N LEU A 218 22.24 -0.18 9.61
CA LEU A 218 21.39 -1.30 10.07
C LEU A 218 22.22 -2.56 10.38
N GLU A 219 23.48 -2.40 10.80
CA GLU A 219 24.46 -3.48 10.90
C GLU A 219 24.00 -4.59 11.83
N ASP A 220 23.50 -4.25 13.00
CA ASP A 220 23.01 -5.18 14.02
C ASP A 220 21.81 -6.03 13.53
N LEU A 221 20.89 -5.41 12.77
CA LEU A 221 19.74 -6.06 12.18
C LEU A 221 20.16 -6.93 10.99
N LEU A 222 20.92 -6.37 10.05
CA LEU A 222 21.30 -7.08 8.83
C LEU A 222 22.25 -8.25 9.11
N LYS A 223 23.19 -8.14 10.07
CA LYS A 223 24.04 -9.26 10.48
C LYS A 223 23.23 -10.45 11.02
N LYS A 224 22.15 -10.16 11.78
CA LYS A 224 21.31 -11.21 12.39
C LYS A 224 20.28 -11.78 11.43
N GLN A 225 19.75 -10.97 10.54
CA GLN A 225 18.52 -11.27 9.79
C GLN A 225 18.66 -11.06 8.27
N LYS A 226 19.88 -11.00 7.71
CA LYS A 226 20.11 -10.83 6.27
C LYS A 226 19.32 -11.82 5.42
N ALA A 227 19.37 -13.10 5.78
CA ALA A 227 18.64 -14.14 5.06
C ALA A 227 17.12 -13.91 5.08
N GLU A 228 16.59 -13.45 6.21
CA GLU A 228 15.17 -13.08 6.35
C GLU A 228 14.79 -11.89 5.49
N VAL A 229 15.62 -10.84 5.46
CA VAL A 229 15.40 -9.64 4.62
C VAL A 229 15.39 -10.01 3.13
N VAL A 230 16.33 -10.85 2.69
CA VAL A 230 16.37 -11.36 1.31
C VAL A 230 15.13 -12.22 1.01
N ARG A 231 14.77 -13.14 1.91
CA ARG A 231 13.59 -13.98 1.78
C ARG A 231 12.31 -13.15 1.69
N MET A 232 12.14 -12.12 2.53
CA MET A 232 10.99 -11.20 2.48
C MET A 232 10.85 -10.53 1.10
N ALA A 233 11.96 -10.13 0.50
CA ALA A 233 11.96 -9.53 -0.83
C ALA A 233 11.49 -10.52 -1.90
N LEU A 234 11.99 -11.76 -1.87
CA LEU A 234 11.65 -12.82 -2.84
C LEU A 234 10.22 -13.33 -2.69
N GLU A 235 9.76 -13.64 -1.48
CA GLU A 235 8.38 -14.11 -1.23
C GLU A 235 7.33 -13.15 -1.75
N ASN A 236 7.58 -11.85 -1.62
CA ASN A 236 6.64 -10.85 -2.13
C ASN A 236 6.70 -10.72 -3.65
N TYR A 237 7.84 -10.97 -4.26
CA TYR A 237 7.99 -10.99 -5.73
C TYR A 237 7.15 -12.11 -6.36
N ASP A 238 7.21 -13.32 -5.80
CA ASP A 238 6.46 -14.47 -6.30
C ASP A 238 4.95 -14.30 -6.14
N LEU A 239 4.49 -13.80 -4.98
CA LEU A 239 3.07 -13.51 -4.73
C LEU A 239 2.52 -12.44 -5.67
N GLU A 240 3.28 -11.40 -5.95
CA GLU A 240 2.85 -10.34 -6.86
C GLU A 240 2.80 -10.78 -8.32
N ASN A 241 3.74 -11.61 -8.75
CA ASN A 241 3.69 -12.20 -10.09
C ASN A 241 2.47 -13.09 -10.27
N TYR A 242 2.12 -13.87 -9.24
CA TYR A 242 0.90 -14.67 -9.22
C TYR A 242 -0.37 -13.80 -9.26
N GLU A 243 -0.46 -12.75 -8.42
CA GLU A 243 -1.59 -11.79 -8.43
C GLU A 243 -1.73 -11.06 -9.77
N LYS A 244 -0.60 -10.72 -10.42
CA LYS A 244 -0.61 -10.09 -11.76
C LYS A 244 -1.07 -11.05 -12.84
N ALA A 245 -0.62 -12.30 -12.78
CA ALA A 245 -1.05 -13.33 -13.72
C ALA A 245 -2.58 -13.53 -13.63
N ILE A 246 -3.13 -13.66 -12.40
CA ILE A 246 -4.58 -13.75 -12.18
C ILE A 246 -5.32 -12.50 -12.68
N LYS A 247 -4.81 -11.29 -12.36
CA LYS A 247 -5.45 -10.05 -12.81
C LYS A 247 -5.43 -9.91 -14.33
N LYS A 248 -4.35 -10.32 -14.97
CA LYS A 248 -4.24 -10.32 -16.43
C LYS A 248 -5.23 -11.32 -17.04
N GLU A 249 -5.29 -12.53 -16.51
CA GLU A 249 -6.21 -13.57 -16.93
C GLU A 249 -7.67 -13.13 -16.76
N SER A 250 -8.04 -12.61 -15.58
CA SER A 250 -9.38 -12.07 -15.32
C SER A 250 -9.74 -10.86 -16.21
N TYR A 251 -8.75 -10.02 -16.55
CA TYR A 251 -8.96 -8.91 -17.47
C TYR A 251 -9.19 -9.41 -18.91
N GLU A 252 -8.39 -10.39 -19.36
CA GLU A 252 -8.53 -11.01 -20.67
C GLU A 252 -9.87 -11.75 -20.79
N GLU A 253 -10.30 -12.46 -19.74
CA GLU A 253 -11.63 -13.09 -19.67
C GLU A 253 -12.75 -12.04 -19.72
N GLY A 254 -12.66 -10.98 -18.91
CA GLY A 254 -13.66 -9.91 -18.90
C GLY A 254 -13.78 -9.17 -20.24
N VAL A 255 -12.67 -8.94 -20.94
CA VAL A 255 -12.65 -8.36 -22.29
C VAL A 255 -13.30 -9.32 -23.30
N ALA A 256 -13.04 -10.63 -23.21
CA ALA A 256 -13.63 -11.63 -24.07
C ALA A 256 -15.15 -11.74 -23.86
N ASP A 257 -15.60 -11.72 -22.59
CA ASP A 257 -17.03 -11.76 -22.24
C ASP A 257 -17.77 -10.51 -22.73
N GLU A 258 -17.17 -9.32 -22.58
CA GLU A 258 -17.78 -8.06 -23.05
C GLU A 258 -17.84 -7.98 -24.57
N LEU A 259 -16.80 -8.49 -25.25
CA LEU A 259 -16.79 -8.63 -26.71
C LEU A 259 -17.91 -9.58 -27.18
N GLU A 260 -18.03 -10.74 -26.56
CA GLU A 260 -19.05 -11.72 -26.89
C GLU A 260 -20.47 -11.18 -26.64
N HIS A 261 -20.65 -10.49 -25.52
CA HIS A 261 -21.90 -9.82 -25.18
C HIS A 261 -22.29 -8.75 -26.21
N GLY A 262 -21.32 -7.90 -26.60
CA GLY A 262 -21.51 -6.87 -27.62
C GLY A 262 -21.88 -7.46 -28.98
N ILE A 263 -21.22 -8.54 -29.39
CA ILE A 263 -21.54 -9.28 -30.62
C ILE A 263 -22.95 -9.86 -30.57
N CYS A 264 -23.34 -10.51 -29.47
CA CYS A 264 -24.67 -11.06 -29.25
C CYS A 264 -25.75 -9.97 -29.36
N GLN A 265 -25.56 -8.85 -28.69
CA GLN A 265 -26.49 -7.70 -28.77
C GLN A 265 -26.61 -7.14 -30.17
N LEU A 266 -25.51 -7.00 -30.91
CA LEU A 266 -25.52 -6.50 -32.29
C LEU A 266 -26.27 -7.46 -33.21
N ILE A 267 -26.01 -8.78 -33.16
CA ILE A 267 -26.70 -9.77 -33.95
C ILE A 267 -28.19 -9.71 -33.66
N THR A 268 -28.56 -9.73 -32.36
CA THR A 268 -30.00 -9.70 -31.95
C THR A 268 -30.70 -8.42 -32.42
N ALA A 269 -30.02 -7.27 -32.35
CA ALA A 269 -30.57 -6.00 -32.79
C ALA A 269 -30.80 -5.99 -34.33
N LEU A 270 -29.78 -6.38 -35.11
CA LEU A 270 -29.88 -6.41 -36.57
C LEU A 270 -30.90 -7.44 -37.08
N GLN A 271 -31.04 -8.57 -36.36
CA GLN A 271 -32.08 -9.55 -36.63
C GLN A 271 -33.51 -8.98 -36.46
N LYS A 272 -33.72 -8.16 -35.39
CA LYS A 272 -35.01 -7.46 -35.17
C LYS A 272 -35.37 -6.50 -36.31
N PHE A 273 -34.37 -5.90 -36.94
CA PHE A 273 -34.57 -5.01 -38.08
C PHE A 273 -34.62 -5.76 -39.42
N SER A 274 -34.63 -7.09 -39.42
CA SER A 274 -34.73 -7.94 -40.61
C SER A 274 -33.58 -7.68 -41.61
N ILE A 275 -32.39 -7.37 -41.12
CA ILE A 275 -31.19 -7.23 -41.97
C ILE A 275 -30.76 -8.61 -42.47
N ALA A 276 -30.27 -8.68 -43.71
CA ALA A 276 -29.81 -9.94 -44.29
C ALA A 276 -28.61 -10.53 -43.56
N GLN A 277 -28.52 -11.86 -43.45
CA GLN A 277 -27.41 -12.53 -42.74
C GLN A 277 -26.03 -12.17 -43.28
N GLU A 278 -25.90 -11.96 -44.60
CA GLU A 278 -24.68 -11.58 -45.28
C GLU A 278 -24.20 -10.20 -44.83
N ASP A 279 -25.12 -9.23 -44.68
CA ASP A 279 -24.80 -7.86 -44.24
C ASP A 279 -24.43 -7.84 -42.74
N VAL A 280 -25.05 -8.68 -41.91
CA VAL A 280 -24.72 -8.84 -40.51
C VAL A 280 -23.32 -9.46 -40.37
N LEU A 281 -22.98 -10.46 -41.12
CA LEU A 281 -21.67 -11.10 -41.15
C LEU A 281 -20.57 -10.08 -41.52
N GLN A 282 -20.81 -9.29 -42.55
CA GLN A 282 -19.86 -8.22 -42.94
C GLN A 282 -19.73 -7.17 -41.84
N THR A 283 -20.82 -6.77 -41.20
CA THR A 283 -20.80 -5.80 -40.07
C THR A 283 -19.99 -6.31 -38.87
N LEU A 284 -20.08 -7.59 -38.56
CA LEU A 284 -19.31 -8.22 -37.50
C LEU A 284 -17.80 -8.19 -37.78
N GLN A 285 -17.43 -8.53 -39.05
CA GLN A 285 -16.02 -8.48 -39.46
C GLN A 285 -15.46 -7.08 -39.40
N GLU A 286 -16.20 -6.07 -39.87
CA GLU A 286 -15.74 -4.67 -39.90
C GLU A 286 -15.66 -4.02 -38.50
N LYS A 287 -16.66 -4.29 -37.62
CA LYS A 287 -16.74 -3.64 -36.32
C LYS A 287 -15.88 -4.27 -35.23
N TYR A 288 -15.68 -5.58 -35.31
CA TYR A 288 -14.97 -6.33 -34.27
C TYR A 288 -13.66 -6.94 -34.77
N ASP A 289 -13.22 -6.60 -35.99
CA ASP A 289 -12.00 -7.12 -36.62
C ASP A 289 -11.92 -8.66 -36.60
N LEU A 290 -13.08 -9.32 -36.87
CA LEU A 290 -13.18 -10.77 -36.81
C LEU A 290 -12.84 -11.40 -38.15
N SER A 291 -12.19 -12.56 -38.11
CA SER A 291 -12.07 -13.42 -39.30
C SER A 291 -13.44 -13.93 -39.73
N GLU A 292 -13.59 -14.24 -41.02
CA GLU A 292 -14.83 -14.77 -41.55
C GLU A 292 -15.32 -16.05 -40.82
N GLU A 293 -14.37 -16.89 -40.40
CA GLU A 293 -14.68 -18.12 -39.67
C GLU A 293 -15.26 -17.80 -38.27
N LYS A 294 -14.65 -16.90 -37.53
CA LYS A 294 -15.15 -16.47 -36.21
C LYS A 294 -16.49 -15.74 -36.30
N ALA A 295 -16.69 -14.91 -37.32
CA ALA A 295 -17.95 -14.22 -37.51
C ALA A 295 -19.09 -15.22 -37.82
N LYS A 296 -18.82 -16.26 -38.62
CA LYS A 296 -19.76 -17.36 -38.87
C LYS A 296 -20.06 -18.19 -37.61
N GLU A 297 -19.10 -18.43 -36.74
CA GLU A 297 -19.34 -19.10 -35.46
C GLU A 297 -20.30 -18.31 -34.57
N TYR A 298 -20.07 -17.00 -34.43
CA TYR A 298 -20.99 -16.14 -33.67
C TYR A 298 -22.38 -16.05 -34.30
N MET A 299 -22.47 -15.96 -35.62
CA MET A 299 -23.75 -16.02 -36.34
C MET A 299 -24.48 -17.35 -36.07
N LYS A 300 -23.77 -18.48 -36.08
CA LYS A 300 -24.37 -19.78 -35.77
C LYS A 300 -24.85 -19.88 -34.33
N LYS A 301 -24.19 -19.18 -33.41
CA LYS A 301 -24.48 -19.22 -31.97
C LYS A 301 -25.65 -18.32 -31.58
N TYR A 302 -25.80 -17.17 -32.22
CA TYR A 302 -26.69 -16.10 -31.74
C TYR A 302 -27.78 -15.70 -32.76
N TRP A 303 -27.73 -16.19 -34.01
CA TRP A 303 -28.77 -15.95 -35.01
C TRP A 303 -29.93 -16.94 -34.82
#